data_3aa6e1e4975d33374d9cdca5f3f74473
#
_entry.id   3aa6e1e4975d33374d9cdca5f3f74473
#
_cell.length_a   1.000
_cell.length_b   1.000
_cell.length_c   1.000
_cell.angle_alpha   90.00
_cell.angle_beta   90.00
_cell.angle_gamma   90.00
#
_symmetry.space_group_name_H-M   'P 1'
#
loop_
_entity.id
_entity.type
_entity.pdbx_description
1 polymer ?
#
loop_
_entity_poly.entity_id
_entity_poly.type
_entity_poly.pdbx_seq_one_letter_code
_entity_poly.pdbx_strand_id
1 'polypeptide(L)'
;MSIIKRCAGLIAAMAVFATASPVFAQANLKEEKVLIVVSSLDKKTPELVGGFWFPELTHPVEVFDKAGLDYDIASPKGGLPPFDGFDLKDQANLDFWTNPEHRNKLASSIPLNKVDPAKYTAILLVGGHGPMWDFANNPQLINIVRTMYENNKIVSAVCHGPAGLLNVKLSNGQLLIKDRRLTGFTAEEEAFRHYDKIVPFELEAALKKDGAKFEEAPIFENKIVVDGRLITGQNPASAKGLGEAVVKALQTKA
;
A
#
# COMPACT_ATOMS: atom_id res chain seq x y z
N MET A 1 63.48 65.12 -5.87
CA MET A 1 63.15 63.93 -6.73
C MET A 1 62.40 62.91 -5.85
N SER A 2 61.09 62.90 -5.92
CA SER A 2 60.25 61.99 -5.12
C SER A 2 59.42 61.16 -6.05
N ILE A 3 59.57 59.83 -5.95
CA ILE A 3 58.89 58.82 -6.79
C ILE A 3 57.68 58.37 -6.03
N ILE A 4 56.49 58.73 -6.53
CA ILE A 4 55.20 58.27 -6.01
C ILE A 4 54.89 56.91 -6.65
N LYS A 5 54.89 55.83 -5.82
CA LYS A 5 54.40 54.52 -6.25
C LYS A 5 52.87 54.48 -6.10
N ARG A 6 52.15 54.29 -7.22
CA ARG A 6 50.70 54.01 -7.22
C ARG A 6 50.48 52.54 -6.96
N CYS A 7 49.84 52.20 -5.86
CA CYS A 7 49.29 50.86 -5.65
C CYS A 7 47.91 50.77 -6.31
N ALA A 8 47.78 49.93 -7.31
CA ALA A 8 46.47 49.55 -7.88
C ALA A 8 45.87 48.38 -7.06
N GLY A 9 44.80 48.66 -6.34
CA GLY A 9 44.04 47.62 -5.63
C GLY A 9 43.13 46.88 -6.61
N LEU A 10 43.32 45.58 -6.77
CA LEU A 10 42.39 44.70 -7.44
C LEU A 10 41.21 44.39 -6.50
N ILE A 11 40.01 44.85 -6.83
CA ILE A 11 38.78 44.45 -6.16
C ILE A 11 38.26 43.17 -6.89
N ALA A 12 38.43 42.01 -6.27
CA ALA A 12 37.83 40.79 -6.75
C ALA A 12 36.33 40.75 -6.35
N ALA A 13 35.45 40.89 -7.33
CA ALA A 13 34.03 40.73 -7.13
C ALA A 13 33.71 39.21 -7.04
N MET A 14 33.41 38.73 -5.84
CA MET A 14 32.84 37.36 -5.66
C MET A 14 31.38 37.38 -6.12
N ALA A 15 31.10 36.75 -7.24
CA ALA A 15 29.73 36.45 -7.66
C ALA A 15 29.21 35.26 -6.82
N VAL A 16 28.28 35.57 -5.90
CA VAL A 16 27.54 34.54 -5.15
C VAL A 16 26.48 33.96 -6.09
N PHE A 17 26.73 32.80 -6.65
CA PHE A 17 25.69 32.02 -7.33
C PHE A 17 24.75 31.43 -6.26
N ALA A 18 23.60 32.04 -6.08
CA ALA A 18 22.50 31.46 -5.33
C ALA A 18 21.93 30.29 -6.16
N THR A 19 22.28 29.07 -5.83
CA THR A 19 21.63 27.88 -6.36
C THR A 19 20.23 27.81 -5.75
N ALA A 20 19.22 28.30 -6.47
CA ALA A 20 17.84 28.04 -6.13
C ALA A 20 17.58 26.54 -6.29
N SER A 21 17.49 25.80 -5.19
CA SER A 21 16.95 24.44 -5.21
C SER A 21 15.53 24.53 -5.75
N PRO A 22 15.14 23.67 -6.72
CA PRO A 22 13.77 23.65 -7.17
C PRO A 22 12.87 23.26 -5.99
N VAL A 23 12.04 24.18 -5.54
CA VAL A 23 10.92 23.89 -4.65
C VAL A 23 9.94 23.10 -5.53
N PHE A 24 10.00 21.77 -5.45
CA PHE A 24 8.93 20.94 -5.99
C PHE A 24 7.67 21.34 -5.24
N ALA A 25 6.71 21.93 -5.93
CA ALA A 25 5.39 22.20 -5.38
C ALA A 25 4.85 20.87 -4.84
N GLN A 26 4.61 20.81 -3.54
CA GLN A 26 4.03 19.61 -2.92
C GLN A 26 2.63 19.44 -3.53
N ALA A 27 2.43 18.34 -4.27
CA ALA A 27 1.16 18.08 -4.93
C ALA A 27 0.03 18.14 -3.90
N ASN A 28 -1.05 18.83 -4.25
CA ASN A 28 -2.22 18.92 -3.39
C ASN A 28 -2.98 17.59 -3.45
N LEU A 29 -2.79 16.72 -2.47
CA LEU A 29 -3.43 15.40 -2.41
C LEU A 29 -4.92 15.46 -2.07
N LYS A 30 -5.51 16.63 -1.84
CA LYS A 30 -6.94 16.79 -1.47
C LYS A 30 -7.92 16.31 -2.54
N GLU A 31 -7.48 16.23 -3.80
CA GLU A 31 -8.31 15.70 -4.89
C GLU A 31 -8.03 14.21 -5.16
N GLU A 32 -7.04 13.65 -4.49
CA GLU A 32 -6.66 12.25 -4.62
C GLU A 32 -7.44 11.39 -3.63
N LYS A 33 -7.83 10.19 -4.04
CA LYS A 33 -8.60 9.28 -3.18
C LYS A 33 -8.08 7.85 -3.30
N VAL A 34 -7.92 7.18 -2.16
CA VAL A 34 -7.49 5.77 -2.09
C VAL A 34 -8.69 4.86 -1.88
N LEU A 35 -8.77 3.78 -2.64
CA LEU A 35 -9.64 2.65 -2.34
C LEU A 35 -8.90 1.67 -1.44
N ILE A 36 -9.33 1.49 -0.20
CA ILE A 36 -8.79 0.48 0.70
C ILE A 36 -9.71 -0.73 0.66
N VAL A 37 -9.17 -1.90 0.29
CA VAL A 37 -9.95 -3.14 0.22
C VAL A 37 -9.52 -4.07 1.35
N VAL A 38 -10.50 -4.49 2.15
CA VAL A 38 -10.33 -5.42 3.28
C VAL A 38 -11.14 -6.70 3.05
N SER A 39 -10.72 -7.83 3.63
CA SER A 39 -11.43 -9.11 3.51
C SER A 39 -12.77 -9.11 4.25
N SER A 40 -13.76 -9.78 3.69
CA SER A 40 -15.06 -10.07 4.34
C SER A 40 -15.16 -11.50 4.89
N LEU A 41 -14.05 -12.24 4.96
CA LEU A 41 -14.06 -13.62 5.39
C LEU A 41 -14.36 -13.73 6.88
N ASP A 42 -15.54 -14.18 7.23
CA ASP A 42 -15.91 -14.51 8.61
C ASP A 42 -15.67 -16.00 8.87
N LYS A 43 -14.39 -16.38 8.94
CA LYS A 43 -13.97 -17.73 9.28
C LYS A 43 -13.24 -17.71 10.61
N LYS A 44 -13.73 -18.49 11.57
CA LYS A 44 -13.11 -18.70 12.87
C LYS A 44 -12.91 -20.18 13.12
N THR A 45 -11.66 -20.56 13.30
CA THR A 45 -11.28 -21.86 13.83
C THR A 45 -10.44 -21.65 15.09
N PRO A 46 -10.14 -22.68 15.88
CA PRO A 46 -9.22 -22.51 17.02
C PRO A 46 -7.85 -21.93 16.62
N GLU A 47 -7.43 -22.17 15.36
CA GLU A 47 -6.12 -21.78 14.84
C GLU A 47 -6.15 -20.47 14.06
N LEU A 48 -7.30 -20.06 13.50
CA LEU A 48 -7.40 -18.95 12.55
C LEU A 48 -8.58 -18.03 12.84
N VAL A 49 -8.30 -16.76 12.99
CA VAL A 49 -9.31 -15.69 12.89
C VAL A 49 -9.30 -15.16 11.46
N GLY A 50 -10.46 -15.20 10.79
CA GLY A 50 -10.63 -14.66 9.44
C GLY A 50 -10.67 -13.13 9.43
N GLY A 51 -10.96 -12.57 8.25
CA GLY A 51 -11.00 -11.13 8.05
C GLY A 51 -9.63 -10.56 7.71
N PHE A 52 -9.44 -9.28 8.02
CA PHE A 52 -8.20 -8.55 7.77
C PHE A 52 -7.45 -8.26 9.08
N TRP A 53 -6.16 -7.93 8.98
CA TRP A 53 -5.33 -7.52 10.11
C TRP A 53 -5.50 -6.01 10.36
N PHE A 54 -6.06 -5.64 11.52
CA PHE A 54 -6.46 -4.27 11.81
C PHE A 54 -5.34 -3.23 11.70
N PRO A 55 -4.10 -3.48 12.20
CA PRO A 55 -2.99 -2.54 12.03
C PRO A 55 -2.58 -2.29 10.57
N GLU A 56 -2.86 -3.22 9.67
CA GLU A 56 -2.56 -3.02 8.24
C GLU A 56 -3.57 -2.11 7.52
N LEU A 57 -4.69 -1.81 8.16
CA LEU A 57 -5.60 -0.73 7.78
C LEU A 57 -5.19 0.58 8.45
N THR A 58 -4.99 0.57 9.77
CA THR A 58 -4.88 1.78 10.58
C THR A 58 -3.55 2.52 10.40
N HIS A 59 -2.44 1.80 10.24
CA HIS A 59 -1.13 2.41 10.03
C HIS A 59 -1.02 3.15 8.70
N PRO A 60 -1.49 2.62 7.53
CA PRO A 60 -1.58 3.40 6.31
C PRO A 60 -2.55 4.58 6.42
N VAL A 61 -3.69 4.42 7.10
CA VAL A 61 -4.66 5.51 7.31
C VAL A 61 -4.05 6.65 8.10
N GLU A 62 -3.29 6.37 9.17
CA GLU A 62 -2.55 7.41 9.91
C GLU A 62 -1.64 8.24 8.97
N VAL A 63 -1.01 7.60 8.00
CA VAL A 63 -0.16 8.29 7.01
C VAL A 63 -0.99 9.10 6.03
N PHE A 64 -2.11 8.56 5.56
CA PHE A 64 -3.03 9.24 4.63
C PHE A 64 -3.64 10.49 5.28
N ASP A 65 -4.09 10.39 6.52
CA ASP A 65 -4.64 11.52 7.28
C ASP A 65 -3.60 12.66 7.42
N LYS A 66 -2.36 12.32 7.78
CA LYS A 66 -1.26 13.29 7.88
C LYS A 66 -0.93 13.96 6.55
N ALA A 67 -1.17 13.26 5.43
CA ALA A 67 -0.97 13.77 4.09
C ALA A 67 -2.19 14.52 3.53
N GLY A 68 -3.33 14.51 4.22
CA GLY A 68 -4.60 15.07 3.75
C GLY A 68 -5.22 14.29 2.59
N LEU A 69 -4.93 12.99 2.51
CA LEU A 69 -5.38 12.09 1.46
C LEU A 69 -6.67 11.37 1.90
N ASP A 70 -7.75 11.53 1.14
CA ASP A 70 -9.04 10.86 1.42
C ASP A 70 -9.03 9.39 0.99
N TYR A 71 -9.90 8.59 1.60
CA TYR A 71 -10.06 7.19 1.27
C TYR A 71 -11.49 6.69 1.48
N ASP A 72 -11.85 5.62 0.76
CA ASP A 72 -13.01 4.79 1.04
C ASP A 72 -12.57 3.37 1.40
N ILE A 73 -13.37 2.68 2.19
CA ILE A 73 -13.15 1.26 2.51
C ILE A 73 -14.16 0.43 1.73
N ALA A 74 -13.68 -0.61 1.05
CA ALA A 74 -14.50 -1.59 0.38
C ALA A 74 -14.16 -3.01 0.87
N SER A 75 -15.10 -3.93 0.70
CA SER A 75 -14.88 -5.34 1.01
C SER A 75 -15.73 -6.23 0.08
N PRO A 76 -15.42 -7.51 -0.09
CA PRO A 76 -16.17 -8.39 -0.98
C PRO A 76 -17.69 -8.34 -0.76
N LYS A 77 -18.15 -8.29 0.50
CA LYS A 77 -19.58 -8.32 0.84
C LYS A 77 -20.16 -6.95 1.20
N GLY A 78 -19.31 -5.95 1.50
CA GLY A 78 -19.74 -4.69 2.10
C GLY A 78 -20.13 -4.82 3.57
N GLY A 79 -20.56 -3.71 4.18
CA GLY A 79 -20.91 -3.63 5.60
C GLY A 79 -19.69 -3.67 6.51
N LEU A 80 -19.85 -4.12 7.74
CA LEU A 80 -18.76 -4.26 8.71
C LEU A 80 -18.00 -5.56 8.47
N PRO A 81 -16.74 -5.52 7.95
CA PRO A 81 -15.95 -6.73 7.76
C PRO A 81 -15.34 -7.19 9.10
N PRO A 82 -15.11 -8.50 9.27
CA PRO A 82 -14.40 -9.02 10.45
C PRO A 82 -12.92 -8.66 10.39
N PHE A 83 -12.29 -8.52 11.54
CA PHE A 83 -10.87 -8.22 11.67
C PHE A 83 -10.24 -8.87 12.91
N ASP A 84 -8.92 -9.03 12.86
CA ASP A 84 -8.06 -9.48 13.94
C ASP A 84 -6.99 -8.43 14.26
N GLY A 85 -6.21 -8.63 15.32
CA GLY A 85 -5.14 -7.68 15.71
C GLY A 85 -5.65 -6.38 16.34
N PHE A 86 -6.84 -6.40 16.94
CA PHE A 86 -7.42 -5.25 17.60
C PHE A 86 -6.74 -5.00 18.97
N ASP A 87 -5.71 -4.18 18.96
CA ASP A 87 -5.01 -3.73 20.18
C ASP A 87 -5.00 -2.20 20.24
N LEU A 88 -5.72 -1.64 21.20
CA LEU A 88 -5.82 -0.19 21.42
C LEU A 88 -4.60 0.41 22.18
N LYS A 89 -3.59 -0.39 22.51
CA LYS A 89 -2.28 0.12 22.94
C LYS A 89 -1.46 0.64 21.76
N ASP A 90 -1.74 0.16 20.55
CA ASP A 90 -1.23 0.74 19.33
C ASP A 90 -1.94 2.07 19.05
N GLN A 91 -1.17 3.16 18.92
CA GLN A 91 -1.72 4.51 18.80
C GLN A 91 -2.52 4.69 17.51
N ALA A 92 -2.08 4.14 16.39
CA ALA A 92 -2.80 4.24 15.12
C ALA A 92 -4.15 3.49 15.18
N ASN A 93 -4.19 2.35 15.86
CA ASN A 93 -5.43 1.63 16.12
C ASN A 93 -6.38 2.45 17.01
N LEU A 94 -5.86 3.08 18.08
CA LEU A 94 -6.64 3.91 18.98
C LEU A 94 -7.21 5.14 18.25
N ASP A 95 -6.38 5.84 17.48
CA ASP A 95 -6.77 7.04 16.73
C ASP A 95 -7.86 6.70 15.71
N PHE A 96 -7.68 5.62 14.95
CA PHE A 96 -8.69 5.13 14.02
C PHE A 96 -10.00 4.79 14.74
N TRP A 97 -9.91 4.02 15.82
CA TRP A 97 -11.11 3.53 16.54
C TRP A 97 -11.86 4.62 17.28
N THR A 98 -11.19 5.64 17.77
CA THR A 98 -11.83 6.78 18.46
C THR A 98 -12.42 7.81 17.48
N ASN A 99 -11.95 7.85 16.23
CA ASN A 99 -12.49 8.73 15.20
C ASN A 99 -13.81 8.16 14.62
N PRO A 100 -14.97 8.86 14.79
CA PRO A 100 -16.25 8.37 14.27
C PRO A 100 -16.29 8.23 12.74
N GLU A 101 -15.58 9.07 12.01
CA GLU A 101 -15.55 9.03 10.55
C GLU A 101 -14.89 7.73 10.06
N HIS A 102 -13.71 7.38 10.59
CA HIS A 102 -13.02 6.14 10.26
C HIS A 102 -13.87 4.90 10.58
N ARG A 103 -14.46 4.85 11.78
CA ARG A 103 -15.36 3.76 12.16
C ARG A 103 -16.57 3.64 11.23
N ASN A 104 -17.17 4.75 10.83
CA ASN A 104 -18.31 4.75 9.93
C ASN A 104 -17.92 4.25 8.54
N LYS A 105 -16.75 4.67 8.00
CA LYS A 105 -16.21 4.14 6.73
C LYS A 105 -16.00 2.63 6.81
N LEU A 106 -15.46 2.11 7.92
CA LEU A 106 -15.28 0.67 8.13
C LEU A 106 -16.61 -0.06 8.29
N ALA A 107 -17.52 0.45 9.12
CA ALA A 107 -18.81 -0.18 9.39
C ALA A 107 -19.73 -0.25 8.16
N SER A 108 -19.53 0.65 7.21
CA SER A 108 -20.29 0.75 5.96
C SER A 108 -19.41 0.53 4.72
N SER A 109 -18.45 -0.41 4.80
CA SER A 109 -17.59 -0.71 3.65
C SER A 109 -18.40 -0.98 2.39
N ILE A 110 -17.91 -0.48 1.25
CA ILE A 110 -18.58 -0.57 -0.04
C ILE A 110 -18.44 -2.01 -0.56
N PRO A 111 -19.53 -2.71 -0.95
CA PRO A 111 -19.39 -4.02 -1.59
C PRO A 111 -18.69 -3.86 -2.95
N LEU A 112 -17.76 -4.77 -3.28
CA LEU A 112 -16.93 -4.64 -4.49
C LEU A 112 -17.72 -4.47 -5.79
N ASN A 113 -18.91 -5.05 -5.87
CA ASN A 113 -19.79 -4.89 -7.04
C ASN A 113 -20.41 -3.49 -7.19
N LYS A 114 -20.20 -2.61 -6.22
CA LYS A 114 -20.64 -1.19 -6.23
C LYS A 114 -19.49 -0.21 -6.36
N VAL A 115 -18.26 -0.70 -6.35
CA VAL A 115 -17.07 0.14 -6.51
C VAL A 115 -16.96 0.64 -7.95
N ASP A 116 -16.80 1.96 -8.09
CA ASP A 116 -16.42 2.60 -9.35
C ASP A 116 -14.91 2.92 -9.30
N PRO A 117 -14.05 2.17 -10.03
CA PRO A 117 -12.60 2.37 -9.99
C PRO A 117 -12.14 3.74 -10.50
N ALA A 118 -12.98 4.44 -11.28
CA ALA A 118 -12.63 5.75 -11.84
C ALA A 118 -12.48 6.84 -10.77
N LYS A 119 -13.13 6.64 -9.61
CA LYS A 119 -13.11 7.59 -8.49
C LYS A 119 -11.81 7.60 -7.69
N TYR A 120 -10.91 6.65 -7.93
CA TYR A 120 -9.72 6.44 -7.11
C TYR A 120 -8.44 6.59 -7.92
N THR A 121 -7.40 7.03 -7.26
CA THR A 121 -6.06 7.21 -7.82
C THR A 121 -5.07 6.16 -7.33
N ALA A 122 -5.41 5.49 -6.23
CA ALA A 122 -4.69 4.35 -5.71
C ALA A 122 -5.64 3.31 -5.11
N ILE A 123 -5.20 2.05 -5.08
CA ILE A 123 -5.85 0.96 -4.34
C ILE A 123 -4.85 0.36 -3.36
N LEU A 124 -5.31 0.04 -2.15
CA LEU A 124 -4.57 -0.69 -1.12
C LEU A 124 -5.33 -1.98 -0.79
N LEU A 125 -4.71 -3.12 -1.04
CA LEU A 125 -5.20 -4.44 -0.62
C LEU A 125 -4.60 -4.77 0.75
N VAL A 126 -5.43 -4.73 1.77
CA VAL A 126 -5.04 -5.01 3.16
C VAL A 126 -4.92 -6.52 3.37
N GLY A 127 -3.95 -6.94 4.17
CA GLY A 127 -3.74 -8.35 4.47
C GLY A 127 -4.54 -8.84 5.69
N GLY A 128 -3.90 -9.66 6.51
CA GLY A 128 -4.57 -10.64 7.36
C GLY A 128 -4.82 -11.91 6.55
N HIS A 129 -5.28 -13.00 7.16
CA HIS A 129 -5.40 -14.27 6.44
C HIS A 129 -6.61 -14.33 5.49
N GLY A 130 -7.67 -13.55 5.74
CA GLY A 130 -8.89 -13.56 4.93
C GLY A 130 -8.69 -13.43 3.42
N PRO A 131 -7.80 -12.55 2.91
CA PRO A 131 -7.48 -12.41 1.48
C PRO A 131 -7.14 -13.70 0.76
N MET A 132 -6.57 -14.70 1.46
CA MET A 132 -6.23 -16.00 0.89
C MET A 132 -7.46 -16.76 0.36
N TRP A 133 -8.66 -16.47 0.89
CA TRP A 133 -9.92 -17.11 0.49
C TRP A 133 -10.80 -16.24 -0.39
N ASP A 134 -10.85 -14.92 -0.14
CA ASP A 134 -11.86 -14.06 -0.77
C ASP A 134 -11.30 -12.99 -1.72
N PHE A 135 -9.96 -12.91 -1.89
CA PHE A 135 -9.33 -12.02 -2.88
C PHE A 135 -8.86 -12.75 -4.14
N ALA A 136 -8.13 -13.87 -3.99
CA ALA A 136 -7.35 -14.50 -5.07
C ALA A 136 -8.17 -14.85 -6.34
N ASN A 137 -9.43 -15.23 -6.18
CA ASN A 137 -10.31 -15.62 -7.29
C ASN A 137 -11.59 -14.75 -7.36
N ASN A 138 -11.55 -13.56 -6.75
CA ASN A 138 -12.71 -12.66 -6.75
C ASN A 138 -12.78 -11.88 -8.07
N PRO A 139 -13.78 -12.13 -8.92
CA PRO A 139 -13.83 -11.54 -10.26
C PRO A 139 -14.04 -10.01 -10.22
N GLN A 140 -14.73 -9.49 -9.19
CA GLN A 140 -14.92 -8.05 -9.01
C GLN A 140 -13.60 -7.38 -8.65
N LEU A 141 -12.84 -7.96 -7.69
CA LEU A 141 -11.54 -7.44 -7.28
C LEU A 141 -10.54 -7.48 -8.44
N ILE A 142 -10.46 -8.62 -9.15
CA ILE A 142 -9.60 -8.78 -10.34
C ILE A 142 -9.90 -7.68 -11.37
N ASN A 143 -11.18 -7.40 -11.63
CA ASN A 143 -11.58 -6.36 -12.58
C ASN A 143 -11.20 -4.95 -12.08
N ILE A 144 -11.40 -4.64 -10.79
CA ILE A 144 -11.04 -3.35 -10.19
C ILE A 144 -9.53 -3.13 -10.29
N VAL A 145 -8.71 -4.09 -9.84
CA VAL A 145 -7.25 -4.02 -9.87
C VAL A 145 -6.74 -3.84 -11.30
N ARG A 146 -7.24 -4.66 -12.25
CA ARG A 146 -6.90 -4.52 -13.67
C ARG A 146 -7.22 -3.14 -14.20
N THR A 147 -8.46 -2.68 -14.00
CA THR A 147 -8.93 -1.38 -14.49
C THR A 147 -8.07 -0.24 -13.93
N MET A 148 -7.79 -0.26 -12.63
CA MET A 148 -6.96 0.77 -12.02
C MET A 148 -5.53 0.74 -12.56
N TYR A 149 -4.93 -0.44 -12.68
CA TYR A 149 -3.56 -0.56 -13.17
C TYR A 149 -3.44 -0.10 -14.63
N GLU A 150 -4.38 -0.48 -15.52
CA GLU A 150 -4.40 -0.08 -16.93
C GLU A 150 -4.68 1.41 -17.11
N ASN A 151 -5.39 2.04 -16.18
CA ASN A 151 -5.60 3.50 -16.15
C ASN A 151 -4.50 4.27 -15.39
N ASN A 152 -3.30 3.69 -15.29
CA ASN A 152 -2.13 4.32 -14.66
C ASN A 152 -2.29 4.69 -13.18
N LYS A 153 -3.20 4.03 -12.46
CA LYS A 153 -3.38 4.20 -11.02
C LYS A 153 -2.37 3.35 -10.24
N ILE A 154 -2.14 3.71 -8.98
CA ILE A 154 -1.27 2.95 -8.08
C ILE A 154 -2.03 1.72 -7.60
N VAL A 155 -1.36 0.56 -7.63
CA VAL A 155 -1.84 -0.69 -7.04
C VAL A 155 -0.90 -1.06 -5.91
N SER A 156 -1.43 -1.19 -4.69
CA SER A 156 -0.63 -1.56 -3.52
C SER A 156 -1.27 -2.69 -2.72
N ALA A 157 -0.42 -3.47 -2.04
CA ALA A 157 -0.86 -4.60 -1.24
C ALA A 157 0.14 -4.90 -0.12
N VAL A 158 -0.32 -5.42 1.02
CA VAL A 158 0.51 -5.77 2.17
C VAL A 158 0.18 -7.16 2.71
N CYS A 159 1.21 -7.86 3.24
CA CYS A 159 1.05 -9.15 3.93
C CYS A 159 0.43 -10.22 3.01
N HIS A 160 -0.81 -10.68 3.29
CA HIS A 160 -1.56 -11.56 2.41
C HIS A 160 -2.41 -10.80 1.36
N GLY A 161 -2.47 -9.46 1.40
CA GLY A 161 -3.15 -8.64 0.39
C GLY A 161 -2.73 -8.93 -1.05
N PRO A 162 -1.44 -9.28 -1.36
CA PRO A 162 -1.01 -9.69 -2.70
C PRO A 162 -1.73 -10.91 -3.27
N ALA A 163 -2.48 -11.70 -2.48
CA ALA A 163 -3.40 -12.70 -3.01
C ALA A 163 -4.41 -12.10 -4.02
N GLY A 164 -4.79 -10.83 -3.85
CA GLY A 164 -5.64 -10.10 -4.79
C GLY A 164 -4.95 -9.66 -6.10
N LEU A 165 -3.66 -9.90 -6.23
CA LEU A 165 -2.89 -9.68 -7.46
C LEU A 165 -2.83 -10.93 -8.34
N LEU A 166 -3.09 -12.10 -7.76
CA LEU A 166 -3.16 -13.37 -8.49
C LEU A 166 -4.30 -13.32 -9.53
N ASN A 167 -4.07 -13.98 -10.68
CA ASN A 167 -5.07 -14.09 -11.76
C ASN A 167 -5.50 -12.73 -12.40
N VAL A 168 -4.87 -11.61 -12.05
CA VAL A 168 -5.14 -10.33 -12.70
C VAL A 168 -4.51 -10.33 -14.09
N LYS A 169 -5.32 -10.64 -15.09
CA LYS A 169 -4.90 -10.68 -16.50
C LYS A 169 -5.17 -9.32 -17.16
N LEU A 170 -4.12 -8.69 -17.67
CA LEU A 170 -4.19 -7.42 -18.39
C LEU A 170 -4.76 -7.60 -19.81
N SER A 171 -5.14 -6.50 -20.47
CA SER A 171 -5.69 -6.50 -21.83
C SER A 171 -4.73 -7.07 -22.88
N ASN A 172 -3.42 -7.01 -22.64
CA ASN A 172 -2.41 -7.65 -23.48
C ASN A 172 -2.27 -9.16 -23.28
N GLY A 173 -3.09 -9.76 -22.42
CA GLY A 173 -3.13 -11.19 -22.13
C GLY A 173 -2.11 -11.66 -21.08
N GLN A 174 -1.23 -10.81 -20.57
CA GLN A 174 -0.25 -11.16 -19.54
C GLN A 174 -0.82 -10.96 -18.13
N LEU A 175 -0.31 -11.72 -17.17
CA LEU A 175 -0.60 -11.48 -15.76
C LEU A 175 0.07 -10.17 -15.30
N LEU A 176 -0.62 -9.38 -14.49
CA LEU A 176 -0.14 -8.11 -13.96
C LEU A 176 1.23 -8.25 -13.29
N ILE A 177 1.42 -9.31 -12.50
CA ILE A 177 2.63 -9.52 -11.71
C ILE A 177 3.77 -10.20 -12.47
N LYS A 178 3.53 -10.65 -13.71
CA LYS A 178 4.57 -11.31 -14.50
C LYS A 178 5.76 -10.38 -14.73
N ASP A 179 6.96 -10.87 -14.41
CA ASP A 179 8.24 -10.16 -14.48
C ASP A 179 8.35 -8.93 -13.57
N ARG A 180 7.37 -8.69 -12.68
CA ARG A 180 7.37 -7.60 -11.71
C ARG A 180 8.04 -7.97 -10.40
N ARG A 181 8.75 -7.01 -9.83
CA ARG A 181 9.27 -7.11 -8.47
C ARG A 181 8.13 -6.86 -7.49
N LEU A 182 8.00 -7.72 -6.50
CA LEU A 182 7.02 -7.57 -5.44
C LEU A 182 7.42 -8.38 -4.21
N THR A 183 6.71 -8.14 -3.11
CA THR A 183 6.79 -8.92 -1.87
C THR A 183 5.39 -9.20 -1.33
N GLY A 184 5.30 -10.05 -0.36
CA GLY A 184 4.10 -10.41 0.40
C GLY A 184 4.50 -11.27 1.59
N PHE A 185 3.53 -11.77 2.34
CA PHE A 185 3.80 -12.66 3.46
C PHE A 185 4.52 -13.91 2.97
N THR A 186 5.67 -14.22 3.60
CA THR A 186 6.57 -15.26 3.11
C THR A 186 6.17 -16.64 3.61
N ALA A 187 6.65 -17.69 2.94
CA ALA A 187 6.48 -19.08 3.37
C ALA A 187 7.12 -19.31 4.76
N GLU A 188 8.25 -18.65 5.04
CA GLU A 188 8.92 -18.74 6.35
C GLU A 188 8.07 -18.09 7.46
N GLU A 189 7.47 -16.91 7.20
CA GLU A 189 6.54 -16.25 8.13
C GLU A 189 5.29 -17.10 8.39
N GLU A 190 4.73 -17.73 7.34
CA GLU A 190 3.58 -18.62 7.45
C GLU A 190 3.91 -19.86 8.31
N ALA A 191 5.07 -20.49 8.06
CA ALA A 191 5.54 -21.63 8.83
C ALA A 191 5.83 -21.26 10.29
N PHE A 192 6.42 -20.09 10.53
CA PHE A 192 6.66 -19.59 11.89
C PHE A 192 5.36 -19.38 12.68
N ARG A 193 4.29 -18.95 12.00
CA ARG A 193 2.96 -18.77 12.59
C ARG A 193 2.17 -20.08 12.67
N HIS A 194 2.67 -21.19 12.14
CA HIS A 194 2.01 -22.49 12.05
C HIS A 194 0.71 -22.48 11.23
N TYR A 195 0.59 -21.56 10.27
CA TYR A 195 -0.56 -21.46 9.39
C TYR A 195 -0.36 -22.10 8.00
N ASP A 196 0.84 -22.60 7.71
CA ASP A 196 1.25 -23.25 6.47
C ASP A 196 0.33 -24.41 6.04
N LYS A 197 -0.33 -25.08 7.02
CA LYS A 197 -1.29 -26.17 6.79
C LYS A 197 -2.76 -25.73 6.82
N ILE A 198 -3.03 -24.47 7.12
CA ILE A 198 -4.38 -23.94 7.32
C ILE A 198 -4.80 -23.08 6.14
N VAL A 199 -3.88 -22.32 5.56
CA VAL A 199 -4.13 -21.48 4.38
C VAL A 199 -4.42 -22.37 3.15
N PRO A 200 -5.27 -21.90 2.22
CA PRO A 200 -5.71 -22.73 1.08
C PRO A 200 -4.60 -22.96 0.04
N PHE A 201 -3.56 -22.15 0.04
CA PHE A 201 -2.37 -22.24 -0.80
C PHE A 201 -1.23 -21.45 -0.16
N GLU A 202 0.00 -21.70 -0.58
CA GLU A 202 1.17 -20.94 -0.15
C GLU A 202 1.30 -19.72 -1.08
N LEU A 203 1.26 -18.49 -0.47
CA LEU A 203 1.17 -17.23 -1.20
C LEU A 203 2.43 -16.95 -2.04
N GLU A 204 3.60 -17.07 -1.43
CA GLU A 204 4.88 -16.80 -2.09
C GLU A 204 5.09 -17.69 -3.31
N ALA A 205 4.81 -19.01 -3.19
CA ALA A 205 4.90 -19.94 -4.30
C ALA A 205 3.88 -19.62 -5.41
N ALA A 206 2.67 -19.19 -5.04
CA ALA A 206 1.66 -18.80 -6.02
C ALA A 206 2.08 -17.55 -6.80
N LEU A 207 2.63 -16.53 -6.12
CA LEU A 207 3.15 -15.32 -6.75
C LEU A 207 4.34 -15.63 -7.67
N LYS A 208 5.30 -16.44 -7.22
CA LYS A 208 6.44 -16.89 -8.03
C LYS A 208 6.00 -17.70 -9.26
N LYS A 209 5.01 -18.59 -9.09
CA LYS A 209 4.43 -19.39 -10.18
C LYS A 209 3.80 -18.50 -11.26
N ASP A 210 3.15 -17.42 -10.88
CA ASP A 210 2.56 -16.45 -11.79
C ASP A 210 3.60 -15.48 -12.41
N GLY A 211 4.89 -15.74 -12.15
CA GLY A 211 6.02 -15.07 -12.78
C GLY A 211 6.53 -13.84 -12.05
N ALA A 212 6.13 -13.62 -10.81
CA ALA A 212 6.66 -12.50 -10.01
C ALA A 212 8.13 -12.71 -9.64
N LYS A 213 8.89 -11.63 -9.63
CA LYS A 213 10.24 -11.55 -9.03
C LYS A 213 10.07 -11.21 -7.55
N PHE A 214 9.82 -12.24 -6.76
CA PHE A 214 9.55 -12.10 -5.33
C PHE A 214 10.82 -11.70 -4.58
N GLU A 215 10.69 -10.69 -3.71
CA GLU A 215 11.76 -10.22 -2.83
C GLU A 215 11.32 -10.33 -1.38
N GLU A 216 12.24 -10.68 -0.50
CA GLU A 216 11.99 -10.84 0.92
C GLU A 216 13.06 -10.18 1.79
N ALA A 217 12.71 -9.86 3.01
CA ALA A 217 13.58 -9.53 4.15
C ALA A 217 13.42 -10.63 5.20
N PRO A 218 14.25 -10.69 6.25
CA PRO A 218 14.00 -11.57 7.39
C PRO A 218 12.58 -11.46 7.92
N ILE A 219 12.07 -12.54 8.52
CA ILE A 219 10.68 -12.62 9.00
C ILE A 219 10.34 -11.44 9.92
N PHE A 220 9.17 -10.86 9.70
CA PHE A 220 8.59 -9.72 10.45
C PHE A 220 9.41 -8.43 10.41
N GLU A 221 10.43 -8.33 9.56
CA GLU A 221 11.10 -7.06 9.27
C GLU A 221 10.34 -6.26 8.21
N ASN A 222 10.48 -4.94 8.26
CA ASN A 222 9.87 -4.06 7.26
C ASN A 222 10.53 -4.25 5.88
N LYS A 223 9.75 -4.61 4.89
CA LYS A 223 10.17 -4.69 3.48
C LYS A 223 9.10 -4.08 2.59
N ILE A 224 9.48 -3.03 1.85
CA ILE A 224 8.65 -2.43 0.81
C ILE A 224 9.34 -2.65 -0.53
N VAL A 225 8.59 -3.10 -1.52
CA VAL A 225 9.03 -3.22 -2.91
C VAL A 225 8.19 -2.30 -3.78
N VAL A 226 8.87 -1.43 -4.53
CA VAL A 226 8.27 -0.52 -5.51
C VAL A 226 8.73 -0.91 -6.90
N ASP A 227 7.79 -1.28 -7.76
CA ASP A 227 8.01 -1.54 -9.18
C ASP A 227 7.04 -0.68 -10.01
N GLY A 228 7.46 0.54 -10.30
CA GLY A 228 6.63 1.54 -10.95
C GLY A 228 5.40 1.87 -10.10
N ARG A 229 4.21 1.50 -10.59
CA ARG A 229 2.93 1.73 -9.89
C ARG A 229 2.47 0.56 -9.02
N LEU A 230 3.23 -0.54 -8.98
CA LEU A 230 2.99 -1.65 -8.07
C LEU A 230 3.84 -1.47 -6.82
N ILE A 231 3.19 -1.37 -5.65
CA ILE A 231 3.85 -1.14 -4.36
C ILE A 231 3.39 -2.23 -3.40
N THR A 232 4.31 -3.01 -2.86
CA THR A 232 3.97 -4.11 -1.96
C THR A 232 4.77 -4.08 -0.68
N GLY A 233 4.15 -4.51 0.42
CA GLY A 233 4.76 -4.68 1.74
C GLY A 233 4.68 -6.13 2.20
N GLN A 234 5.74 -6.63 2.85
CA GLN A 234 5.87 -8.05 3.17
C GLN A 234 4.90 -8.52 4.26
N ASN A 235 4.70 -7.73 5.30
CA ASN A 235 4.08 -8.17 6.56
C ASN A 235 3.52 -6.96 7.35
N PRO A 236 2.94 -7.16 8.54
CA PRO A 236 2.42 -6.05 9.35
C PRO A 236 3.41 -4.93 9.65
N ALA A 237 4.70 -5.24 9.83
CA ALA A 237 5.73 -4.22 10.07
C ALA A 237 5.93 -3.30 8.85
N SER A 238 5.49 -3.72 7.68
CA SER A 238 5.56 -2.97 6.42
C SER A 238 4.38 -2.02 6.19
N ALA A 239 3.31 -2.10 7.00
CA ALA A 239 2.05 -1.40 6.73
C ALA A 239 2.22 0.13 6.68
N LYS A 240 2.91 0.73 7.64
CA LYS A 240 3.17 2.18 7.67
C LYS A 240 4.03 2.63 6.48
N GLY A 241 5.15 1.93 6.24
CA GLY A 241 6.05 2.21 5.12
C GLY A 241 5.36 2.08 3.75
N LEU A 242 4.39 1.16 3.63
CA LEU A 242 3.56 1.06 2.43
C LEU A 242 2.70 2.31 2.24
N GLY A 243 2.04 2.80 3.30
CA GLY A 243 1.28 4.06 3.25
C GLY A 243 2.15 5.23 2.80
N GLU A 244 3.36 5.35 3.36
CA GLU A 244 4.34 6.38 2.99
C GLU A 244 4.76 6.28 1.51
N ALA A 245 4.99 5.06 1.02
CA ALA A 245 5.34 4.82 -0.38
C ALA A 245 4.19 5.19 -1.35
N VAL A 246 2.94 4.90 -0.97
CA VAL A 246 1.75 5.30 -1.75
C VAL A 246 1.63 6.83 -1.81
N VAL A 247 1.72 7.52 -0.67
CA VAL A 247 1.69 8.99 -0.61
C VAL A 247 2.79 9.59 -1.47
N LYS A 248 4.03 9.10 -1.33
CA LYS A 248 5.17 9.55 -2.15
C LYS A 248 4.91 9.36 -3.65
N ALA A 249 4.37 8.22 -4.05
CA ALA A 249 4.08 7.92 -5.44
C ALA A 249 2.98 8.82 -6.03
N LEU A 250 1.97 9.20 -5.24
CA LEU A 250 0.94 10.16 -5.64
C LEU A 250 1.53 11.57 -5.80
N GLN A 251 2.42 12.00 -4.89
CA GLN A 251 3.10 13.30 -4.97
C GLN A 251 4.02 13.44 -6.18
N THR A 252 4.58 12.34 -6.68
CA THR A 252 5.50 12.36 -7.85
C THR A 252 4.81 12.21 -9.19
N LYS A 253 3.50 11.96 -9.21
CA LYS A 253 2.69 11.88 -10.45
C LYS A 253 2.18 13.23 -10.95
N ALA A 254 2.25 14.27 -10.13
CA ALA A 254 1.78 15.63 -10.43
C ALA A 254 2.77 16.43 -11.28
#